data_f3998fcb799c9d258169d5b3f39abd3c
#
_entry.id   f3998fcb799c9d258169d5b3f39abd3c
#
_cell.length_a   1.000
_cell.length_b   1.000
_cell.length_c   1.000
_cell.angle_alpha   90.00
_cell.angle_beta   90.00
_cell.angle_gamma   90.00
#
_symmetry.space_group_name_H-M   'P 1'
#
loop_
_entity.id
_entity.type
_entity.pdbx_description
1 polymer ?
#
loop_
_entity_poly.entity_id
_entity_poly.type
_entity_poly.pdbx_seq_one_letter_code
_entity_poly.pdbx_strand_id
1 'polypeptide(L)'
;MIHTEDMLKEFAKYRGDAIVIPGRGGRHWHGITDKPERDVPLGDPAMGGHGSFGLGFALARPNEKVILFDSEGDILMNMGALPTIAEKAPPNFYHFMLDNGVYATTGGQPVPNAQNIAYDVIAKGSGYPSTFSFDNLEDFTNNIEAILNAPGPVFVALKIHPEVENVPINQRIRWNPRTRDKVISDLQAEIGPR
;
A
#
# COMPACT_ATOMS: atom_id res chain seq x y z
N MET A 1 9.64 10.46 11.76
CA MET A 1 8.91 10.26 10.48
C MET A 1 9.87 9.68 9.44
N ILE A 2 9.39 8.86 8.56
CA ILE A 2 10.16 8.04 7.62
C ILE A 2 10.14 8.70 6.23
N HIS A 3 11.24 8.68 5.49
CA HIS A 3 11.23 9.02 4.06
C HIS A 3 10.67 7.83 3.26
N THR A 4 9.68 8.09 2.41
CA THR A 4 8.96 7.04 1.66
C THR A 4 9.91 6.19 0.83
N GLU A 5 10.85 6.81 0.11
CA GLU A 5 11.79 6.10 -0.74
C GLU A 5 12.72 5.18 0.06
N ASP A 6 13.20 5.62 1.22
CA ASP A 6 14.07 4.81 2.08
C ASP A 6 13.31 3.60 2.65
N MET A 7 12.07 3.81 3.08
CA MET A 7 11.19 2.74 3.55
C MET A 7 10.96 1.69 2.46
N LEU A 8 10.65 2.11 1.24
CA LEU A 8 10.42 1.21 0.12
C LEU A 8 11.69 0.45 -0.29
N LYS A 9 12.87 1.09 -0.22
CA LYS A 9 14.16 0.42 -0.46
C LYS A 9 14.46 -0.66 0.59
N GLU A 10 14.19 -0.36 1.86
CA GLU A 10 14.34 -1.37 2.93
C GLU A 10 13.36 -2.52 2.74
N PHE A 11 12.08 -2.22 2.49
CA PHE A 11 11.06 -3.24 2.23
C PHE A 11 11.41 -4.13 1.02
N ALA A 12 11.97 -3.56 -0.06
CA ALA A 12 12.31 -4.30 -1.28
C ALA A 12 13.25 -5.49 -1.02
N LYS A 13 14.11 -5.41 -0.01
CA LYS A 13 15.01 -6.49 0.38
C LYS A 13 14.27 -7.75 0.89
N TYR A 14 13.01 -7.58 1.33
CA TYR A 14 12.19 -8.63 1.93
C TYR A 14 10.98 -9.03 1.06
N ARG A 15 10.77 -8.36 -0.10
CA ARG A 15 9.56 -8.60 -0.91
C ARG A 15 9.44 -10.04 -1.42
N GLY A 16 10.56 -10.72 -1.70
CA GLY A 16 10.56 -12.07 -2.28
C GLY A 16 9.78 -12.14 -3.60
N ASP A 17 8.84 -13.08 -3.69
CA ASP A 17 7.94 -13.24 -4.84
C ASP A 17 6.55 -12.60 -4.63
N ALA A 18 6.42 -11.74 -3.62
CA ALA A 18 5.15 -11.08 -3.36
C ALA A 18 4.68 -10.23 -4.55
N ILE A 19 3.37 -10.24 -4.78
CA ILE A 19 2.71 -9.29 -5.67
C ILE A 19 2.59 -7.96 -4.94
N VAL A 20 3.05 -6.90 -5.57
CA VAL A 20 2.99 -5.56 -4.99
C VAL A 20 1.98 -4.70 -5.74
N ILE A 21 1.07 -4.10 -4.99
CA ILE A 21 0.13 -3.10 -5.45
C ILE A 21 0.63 -1.75 -4.96
N PRO A 22 1.46 -1.03 -5.74
CA PRO A 22 1.93 0.28 -5.35
C PRO A 22 0.81 1.30 -5.58
N GLY A 23 -0.02 1.46 -4.55
CA GLY A 23 -1.02 2.52 -4.52
C GLY A 23 -0.38 3.91 -4.49
N ARG A 24 -1.13 4.94 -4.11
CA ARG A 24 -0.58 6.31 -4.07
C ARG A 24 0.59 6.46 -3.12
N GLY A 25 0.61 5.71 -2.02
CA GLY A 25 1.74 5.67 -1.10
C GLY A 25 3.01 5.06 -1.70
N GLY A 26 2.87 4.15 -2.65
CA GLY A 26 3.97 3.42 -3.28
C GLY A 26 4.52 4.04 -4.56
N ARG A 27 4.33 5.33 -4.83
CA ARG A 27 4.71 5.96 -6.11
C ARG A 27 6.17 5.80 -6.51
N HIS A 28 7.10 5.70 -5.55
CA HIS A 28 8.52 5.49 -5.80
C HIS A 28 8.87 4.04 -6.11
N TRP A 29 7.96 3.10 -5.88
CA TRP A 29 8.17 1.66 -6.03
C TRP A 29 8.68 1.27 -7.42
N HIS A 30 8.16 1.93 -8.47
CA HIS A 30 8.57 1.68 -9.85
C HIS A 30 10.10 1.83 -10.07
N GLY A 31 10.75 2.78 -9.39
CA GLY A 31 12.21 2.98 -9.49
C GLY A 31 13.03 2.04 -8.60
N ILE A 32 12.38 1.22 -7.77
CA ILE A 32 13.02 0.39 -6.74
C ILE A 32 12.86 -1.10 -7.06
N THR A 33 11.73 -1.50 -7.62
CA THR A 33 11.38 -2.90 -7.87
C THR A 33 12.37 -3.59 -8.83
N ASP A 34 12.70 -4.83 -8.52
CA ASP A 34 13.47 -5.74 -9.38
C ASP A 34 12.60 -6.75 -10.15
N LYS A 35 11.28 -6.78 -9.85
CA LYS A 35 10.30 -7.69 -10.46
C LYS A 35 9.05 -6.92 -10.90
N PRO A 36 9.17 -6.02 -11.89
CA PRO A 36 8.03 -5.21 -12.32
C PRO A 36 6.85 -6.02 -12.88
N GLU A 37 7.07 -7.24 -13.37
CA GLU A 37 6.03 -8.17 -13.83
C GLU A 37 5.10 -8.63 -12.71
N ARG A 38 5.56 -8.58 -11.45
CA ARG A 38 4.77 -8.89 -10.25
C ARG A 38 4.21 -7.64 -9.55
N ASP A 39 4.31 -6.49 -10.20
CA ASP A 39 3.74 -5.23 -9.68
C ASP A 39 2.47 -4.86 -10.42
N VAL A 40 1.43 -4.50 -9.65
CA VAL A 40 0.09 -4.16 -10.15
C VAL A 40 -0.23 -2.70 -9.79
N PRO A 41 0.39 -1.72 -10.47
CA PRO A 41 0.08 -0.33 -10.24
C PRO A 41 -1.34 -0.02 -10.68
N LEU A 42 -2.15 0.47 -9.74
CA LEU A 42 -3.47 1.01 -10.05
C LEU A 42 -3.31 2.45 -10.53
N GLY A 43 -3.95 2.77 -11.65
CA GLY A 43 -4.03 4.14 -12.12
C GLY A 43 -5.18 4.92 -11.46
N ASP A 44 -5.18 6.25 -11.62
CA ASP A 44 -6.38 7.03 -11.34
C ASP A 44 -7.55 6.54 -12.23
N PRO A 45 -8.76 6.45 -11.72
CA PRO A 45 -9.31 7.05 -10.50
C PRO A 45 -9.61 6.07 -9.36
N ALA A 46 -8.68 5.22 -8.99
CA ALA A 46 -8.90 4.21 -7.95
C ALA A 46 -8.88 4.77 -6.50
N MET A 47 -9.18 6.06 -6.31
CA MET A 47 -9.19 6.72 -4.99
C MET A 47 -10.19 6.05 -4.04
N GLY A 48 -9.73 5.65 -2.86
CA GLY A 48 -10.51 4.89 -1.89
C GLY A 48 -10.77 3.43 -2.28
N GLY A 49 -10.28 2.98 -3.43
CA GLY A 49 -10.52 1.63 -3.94
C GLY A 49 -9.38 0.64 -3.74
N HIS A 50 -8.20 1.10 -3.30
CA HIS A 50 -7.01 0.26 -3.23
C HIS A 50 -7.17 -0.93 -2.27
N GLY A 51 -7.70 -0.69 -1.06
CA GLY A 51 -7.95 -1.76 -0.09
C GLY A 51 -8.90 -2.84 -0.62
N SER A 52 -10.01 -2.43 -1.27
CA SER A 52 -10.99 -3.35 -1.87
C SER A 52 -10.40 -4.13 -3.05
N PHE A 53 -9.57 -3.48 -3.89
CA PHE A 53 -8.87 -4.16 -4.97
C PHE A 53 -7.87 -5.18 -4.43
N GLY A 54 -7.06 -4.79 -3.43
CA GLY A 54 -6.10 -5.68 -2.78
C GLY A 54 -6.76 -6.90 -2.17
N LEU A 55 -7.91 -6.72 -1.49
CA LEU A 55 -8.74 -7.81 -0.99
C LEU A 55 -9.17 -8.76 -2.11
N GLY A 56 -9.75 -8.23 -3.19
CA GLY A 56 -10.20 -9.04 -4.33
C GLY A 56 -9.04 -9.83 -4.94
N PHE A 57 -7.86 -9.22 -5.04
CA PHE A 57 -6.67 -9.87 -5.56
C PHE A 57 -6.18 -10.99 -4.62
N ALA A 58 -6.09 -10.73 -3.31
CA ALA A 58 -5.67 -11.72 -2.32
C ALA A 58 -6.60 -12.94 -2.28
N LEU A 59 -7.92 -12.73 -2.37
CA LEU A 59 -8.90 -13.81 -2.44
C LEU A 59 -8.80 -14.61 -3.74
N ALA A 60 -8.50 -13.94 -4.86
CA ALA A 60 -8.34 -14.59 -6.15
C ALA A 60 -7.04 -15.39 -6.28
N ARG A 61 -6.02 -15.06 -5.50
CA ARG A 61 -4.67 -15.65 -5.52
C ARG A 61 -4.21 -16.03 -4.12
N PRO A 62 -4.84 -17.02 -3.47
CA PRO A 62 -4.60 -17.34 -2.07
C PRO A 62 -3.18 -17.85 -1.78
N ASN A 63 -2.47 -18.35 -2.80
CA ASN A 63 -1.09 -18.82 -2.69
C ASN A 63 -0.04 -17.74 -2.93
N GLU A 64 -0.46 -16.53 -3.34
CA GLU A 64 0.42 -15.39 -3.56
C GLU A 64 0.38 -14.44 -2.37
N LYS A 65 1.52 -14.01 -1.88
CA LYS A 65 1.58 -12.92 -0.92
C LYS A 65 1.25 -11.60 -1.62
N VAL A 66 0.29 -10.84 -1.12
CA VAL A 66 -0.18 -9.58 -1.72
C VAL A 66 0.14 -8.42 -0.79
N ILE A 67 0.97 -7.51 -1.27
CA ILE A 67 1.39 -6.30 -0.57
C ILE A 67 0.69 -5.10 -1.18
N LEU A 68 0.02 -4.30 -0.37
CA LEU A 68 -0.56 -3.04 -0.78
C LEU A 68 0.16 -1.89 -0.07
N PHE A 69 0.64 -0.90 -0.82
CA PHE A 69 1.05 0.41 -0.31
C PHE A 69 -0.07 1.41 -0.55
N ASP A 70 -0.84 1.68 0.48
CA ASP A 70 -1.99 2.59 0.47
C ASP A 70 -1.63 3.95 1.07
N SER A 71 -2.56 4.87 1.14
CA SER A 71 -2.42 6.15 1.83
C SER A 71 -3.56 6.38 2.81
N GLU A 72 -3.33 7.23 3.81
CA GLU A 72 -4.37 7.60 4.77
C GLU A 72 -5.56 8.30 4.09
N GLY A 73 -5.29 9.06 3.02
CA GLY A 73 -6.34 9.70 2.23
C GLY A 73 -7.27 8.68 1.57
N ASP A 74 -6.74 7.59 1.01
CA ASP A 74 -7.55 6.52 0.44
C ASP A 74 -8.35 5.78 1.52
N ILE A 75 -7.75 5.49 2.67
CA ILE A 75 -8.44 4.88 3.82
C ILE A 75 -9.61 5.75 4.28
N LEU A 76 -9.40 7.06 4.43
CA LEU A 76 -10.45 7.98 4.86
C LEU A 76 -11.61 8.11 3.84
N MET A 77 -11.32 7.97 2.55
CA MET A 77 -12.36 7.97 1.51
C MET A 77 -13.24 6.71 1.53
N ASN A 78 -12.72 5.59 2.02
CA ASN A 78 -13.45 4.32 2.10
C ASN A 78 -13.03 3.48 3.31
N MET A 79 -13.22 4.03 4.49
CA MET A 79 -12.89 3.33 5.74
C MET A 79 -13.71 2.03 5.91
N GLY A 80 -14.88 1.93 5.29
CA GLY A 80 -15.70 0.72 5.27
C GLY A 80 -15.04 -0.51 4.62
N ALA A 81 -13.96 -0.33 3.87
CA ALA A 81 -13.17 -1.44 3.34
C ALA A 81 -12.48 -2.23 4.46
N LEU A 82 -12.07 -1.58 5.57
CA LEU A 82 -11.35 -2.25 6.67
C LEU A 82 -12.15 -3.40 7.31
N PRO A 83 -13.40 -3.21 7.78
CA PRO A 83 -14.17 -4.31 8.32
C PRO A 83 -14.51 -5.38 7.27
N THR A 84 -14.66 -5.02 6.00
CA THR A 84 -14.87 -5.99 4.92
C THR A 84 -13.65 -6.88 4.72
N ILE A 85 -12.44 -6.29 4.74
CA ILE A 85 -11.17 -7.04 4.65
C ILE A 85 -11.02 -7.97 5.87
N ALA A 86 -11.30 -7.45 7.07
CA ALA A 86 -11.22 -8.22 8.31
C ALA A 86 -12.20 -9.40 8.32
N GLU A 87 -13.45 -9.20 7.84
CA GLU A 87 -14.45 -10.28 7.71
C GLU A 87 -13.99 -11.40 6.77
N LYS A 88 -13.41 -11.04 5.60
CA LYS A 88 -12.92 -12.03 4.63
C LYS A 88 -11.62 -12.69 5.06
N ALA A 89 -10.89 -12.07 5.98
CA ALA A 89 -9.70 -12.59 6.63
C ALA A 89 -8.68 -13.26 5.68
N PRO A 90 -8.25 -12.60 4.56
CA PRO A 90 -7.28 -13.19 3.66
C PRO A 90 -5.91 -13.30 4.34
N PRO A 91 -5.36 -14.51 4.56
CA PRO A 91 -4.13 -14.68 5.33
C PRO A 91 -2.88 -14.17 4.60
N ASN A 92 -3.01 -13.93 3.30
CA ASN A 92 -1.94 -13.53 2.39
C ASN A 92 -1.93 -12.03 2.06
N PHE A 93 -2.73 -11.20 2.76
CA PHE A 93 -2.86 -9.77 2.47
C PHE A 93 -2.15 -8.89 3.51
N TYR A 94 -1.24 -8.04 3.05
CA TYR A 94 -0.43 -7.13 3.85
C TYR A 94 -0.69 -5.69 3.40
N HIS A 95 -1.38 -4.93 4.23
CA HIS A 95 -1.87 -3.59 3.96
C HIS A 95 -0.98 -2.55 4.66
N PHE A 96 -0.02 -1.99 3.96
CA PHE A 96 0.83 -0.90 4.43
C PHE A 96 0.19 0.43 4.08
N MET A 97 -0.14 1.23 5.09
CA MET A 97 -0.73 2.54 4.94
C MET A 97 0.29 3.62 5.28
N LEU A 98 0.57 4.49 4.33
CA LEU A 98 1.53 5.57 4.43
C LEU A 98 0.80 6.84 4.84
N ASP A 99 1.02 7.29 6.09
CA ASP A 99 0.40 8.45 6.71
C ASP A 99 1.34 9.66 6.62
N ASN A 100 1.06 10.55 5.68
CA ASN A 100 1.80 11.80 5.50
C ASN A 100 1.05 13.03 6.08
N GLY A 101 -0.17 12.85 6.58
CA GLY A 101 -0.99 13.89 7.21
C GLY A 101 -1.62 14.90 6.26
N VAL A 102 -1.45 14.72 4.93
CA VAL A 102 -1.94 15.68 3.93
C VAL A 102 -2.48 15.00 2.67
N TYR A 103 -3.39 15.63 1.97
CA TYR A 103 -3.80 15.23 0.62
C TYR A 103 -2.76 15.70 -0.40
N ALA A 104 -1.64 14.99 -0.48
CA ALA A 104 -0.44 15.40 -1.20
C ALA A 104 -0.66 15.64 -2.70
N THR A 105 -1.55 14.86 -3.34
CA THR A 105 -1.80 14.94 -4.80
C THR A 105 -2.74 16.07 -5.22
N THR A 106 -3.35 16.78 -4.27
CA THR A 106 -4.30 17.87 -4.53
C THR A 106 -3.86 19.21 -3.95
N GLY A 107 -2.60 19.32 -3.54
CA GLY A 107 -2.02 20.58 -3.07
C GLY A 107 -1.67 20.62 -1.59
N GLY A 108 -1.69 19.47 -0.88
CA GLY A 108 -1.19 19.38 0.49
C GLY A 108 -2.17 19.88 1.55
N GLN A 109 -3.48 19.84 1.31
CA GLN A 109 -4.46 20.16 2.33
C GLN A 109 -4.34 19.19 3.50
N PRO A 110 -4.43 19.68 4.77
CA PRO A 110 -4.34 18.80 5.93
C PRO A 110 -5.46 17.75 5.91
N VAL A 111 -5.09 16.52 6.24
CA VAL A 111 -6.07 15.49 6.56
C VAL A 111 -6.77 15.88 7.88
N PRO A 112 -8.10 15.78 7.99
CA PRO A 112 -8.81 16.09 9.21
C PRO A 112 -8.25 15.29 10.40
N ASN A 113 -7.92 15.98 11.48
CA ASN A 113 -7.40 15.39 12.71
C ASN A 113 -6.09 14.55 12.55
N ALA A 114 -5.29 14.82 11.53
CA ALA A 114 -4.12 14.03 11.13
C ALA A 114 -3.15 13.67 12.27
N GLN A 115 -3.01 14.57 13.27
CA GLN A 115 -2.08 14.38 14.38
C GLN A 115 -2.56 13.39 15.46
N ASN A 116 -3.86 13.05 15.46
CA ASN A 116 -4.50 12.28 16.52
C ASN A 116 -5.13 10.97 16.04
N ILE A 117 -5.10 10.68 14.76
CA ILE A 117 -5.67 9.43 14.23
C ILE A 117 -4.68 8.28 14.46
N ALA A 118 -5.13 7.25 15.14
CA ALA A 118 -4.41 5.99 15.28
C ALA A 118 -5.00 4.94 14.31
N TYR A 119 -4.47 4.88 13.11
CA TYR A 119 -5.01 4.03 12.04
C TYR A 119 -4.85 2.53 12.33
N ASP A 120 -3.76 2.14 13.00
CA ASP A 120 -3.55 0.77 13.48
C ASP A 120 -4.61 0.34 14.49
N VAL A 121 -5.03 1.26 15.38
CA VAL A 121 -6.12 1.02 16.35
C VAL A 121 -7.47 0.90 15.61
N ILE A 122 -7.71 1.73 14.60
CA ILE A 122 -8.92 1.65 13.76
C ILE A 122 -8.96 0.30 13.04
N ALA A 123 -7.87 -0.12 12.43
CA ALA A 123 -7.77 -1.41 11.75
C ALA A 123 -7.98 -2.58 12.73
N LYS A 124 -7.38 -2.51 13.92
CA LYS A 124 -7.59 -3.49 14.99
C LYS A 124 -9.06 -3.53 15.43
N GLY A 125 -9.66 -2.36 15.65
CA GLY A 125 -11.09 -2.24 15.98
C GLY A 125 -12.02 -2.74 14.86
N SER A 126 -11.55 -2.73 13.61
CA SER A 126 -12.25 -3.30 12.45
C SER A 126 -12.10 -4.82 12.35
N GLY A 127 -11.21 -5.45 13.14
CA GLY A 127 -11.04 -6.90 13.20
C GLY A 127 -9.76 -7.44 12.55
N TYR A 128 -8.81 -6.61 12.16
CA TYR A 128 -7.51 -7.11 11.70
C TYR A 128 -6.79 -7.85 12.83
N PRO A 129 -6.31 -9.08 12.61
CA PRO A 129 -5.64 -9.86 13.65
C PRO A 129 -4.26 -9.32 14.02
N SER A 130 -3.57 -8.70 13.05
CA SER A 130 -2.22 -8.15 13.23
C SER A 130 -2.17 -6.70 12.78
N THR A 131 -1.80 -5.80 13.70
CA THR A 131 -1.65 -4.37 13.40
C THR A 131 -0.36 -3.83 13.99
N PHE A 132 0.32 -2.95 13.24
CA PHE A 132 1.58 -2.34 13.61
C PHE A 132 1.56 -0.85 13.30
N SER A 133 2.40 -0.07 14.00
CA SER A 133 2.59 1.35 13.74
C SER A 133 4.05 1.75 13.94
N PHE A 134 4.64 2.48 12.98
CA PHE A 134 6.02 2.94 13.04
C PHE A 134 6.13 4.39 12.59
N ASP A 135 7.03 5.15 13.22
CA ASP A 135 7.35 6.54 12.90
C ASP A 135 8.85 6.76 12.62
N ASN A 136 9.68 5.71 12.75
CA ASN A 136 11.10 5.72 12.38
C ASN A 136 11.47 4.49 11.56
N LEU A 137 12.51 4.65 10.73
CA LEU A 137 12.91 3.65 9.75
C LEU A 137 13.56 2.42 10.40
N GLU A 138 14.35 2.61 11.45
CA GLU A 138 15.08 1.52 12.11
C GLU A 138 14.11 0.52 12.76
N ASP A 139 13.13 1.03 13.50
CA ASP A 139 12.10 0.18 14.11
C ASP A 139 11.29 -0.56 13.06
N PHE A 140 10.92 0.10 11.95
CA PHE A 140 10.24 -0.57 10.85
C PHE A 140 11.11 -1.67 10.25
N THR A 141 12.37 -1.37 9.92
CA THR A 141 13.30 -2.33 9.29
C THR A 141 13.50 -3.55 10.17
N ASN A 142 13.71 -3.36 11.47
CA ASN A 142 13.89 -4.44 12.44
C ASN A 142 12.65 -5.34 12.60
N ASN A 143 11.48 -4.88 12.18
CA ASN A 143 10.22 -5.62 12.31
C ASN A 143 9.67 -6.15 10.98
N ILE A 144 10.25 -5.86 9.81
CA ILE A 144 9.70 -6.26 8.50
C ILE A 144 9.49 -7.77 8.43
N GLU A 145 10.46 -8.57 8.87
CA GLU A 145 10.34 -10.02 8.83
C GLU A 145 9.20 -10.52 9.72
N ALA A 146 9.07 -9.98 10.94
CA ALA A 146 7.97 -10.31 11.84
C ALA A 146 6.60 -9.92 11.25
N ILE A 147 6.51 -8.75 10.62
CA ILE A 147 5.29 -8.29 9.92
C ILE A 147 4.90 -9.27 8.82
N LEU A 148 5.86 -9.66 7.97
CA LEU A 148 5.60 -10.54 6.82
C LEU A 148 5.32 -12.01 7.20
N ASN A 149 5.54 -12.37 8.46
CA ASN A 149 5.20 -13.68 9.04
C ASN A 149 4.01 -13.63 10.01
N ALA A 150 3.44 -12.44 10.27
CA ALA A 150 2.27 -12.29 11.14
C ALA A 150 1.01 -12.86 10.47
N PRO A 151 0.03 -13.33 11.28
CA PRO A 151 -1.27 -13.77 10.75
C PRO A 151 -1.98 -12.63 10.00
N GLY A 152 -2.32 -12.89 8.72
CA GLY A 152 -3.05 -11.92 7.90
C GLY A 152 -4.59 -11.96 8.11
N PRO A 153 -5.29 -10.91 7.66
CA PRO A 153 -4.73 -9.72 7.03
C PRO A 153 -3.90 -8.88 8.02
N VAL A 154 -2.78 -8.36 7.56
CA VAL A 154 -1.90 -7.50 8.36
C VAL A 154 -2.12 -6.05 7.99
N PHE A 155 -2.19 -5.15 8.97
CA PHE A 155 -2.22 -3.70 8.75
C PHE A 155 -1.00 -3.04 9.38
N VAL A 156 -0.32 -2.16 8.61
CA VAL A 156 0.86 -1.44 9.06
C VAL A 156 0.69 0.04 8.79
N ALA A 157 0.62 0.85 9.82
CA ALA A 157 0.62 2.31 9.72
C ALA A 157 2.06 2.84 9.76
N LEU A 158 2.44 3.66 8.78
CA LEU A 158 3.78 4.24 8.65
C LEU A 158 3.69 5.75 8.59
N LYS A 159 4.21 6.45 9.61
CA LYS A 159 4.32 7.91 9.60
C LYS A 159 5.45 8.34 8.69
N ILE A 160 5.11 8.97 7.57
CA ILE A 160 6.07 9.39 6.55
C ILE A 160 6.12 10.92 6.41
N HIS A 161 7.20 11.43 5.84
CA HIS A 161 7.29 12.83 5.46
C HIS A 161 6.34 13.15 4.31
N PRO A 162 5.60 14.28 4.37
CA PRO A 162 4.73 14.69 3.27
C PRO A 162 5.55 15.08 2.03
N GLU A 163 5.14 14.56 0.88
CA GLU A 163 5.70 14.88 -0.43
C GLU A 163 4.58 15.48 -1.30
N VAL A 164 4.42 16.81 -1.22
CA VAL A 164 3.32 17.51 -1.89
C VAL A 164 3.63 17.75 -3.36
N GLU A 165 2.76 17.28 -4.25
CA GLU A 165 2.82 17.56 -5.69
C GLU A 165 1.97 18.80 -6.04
N ASN A 166 2.64 19.93 -6.34
CA ASN A 166 1.99 21.15 -6.81
C ASN A 166 2.17 21.35 -8.33
N VAL A 167 2.16 20.25 -9.09
CA VAL A 167 2.30 20.29 -10.55
C VAL A 167 0.93 20.11 -11.20
N PRO A 168 0.55 20.94 -12.19
CA PRO A 168 -0.68 20.76 -12.96
C PRO A 168 -0.80 19.35 -13.53
N ILE A 169 -2.01 18.79 -13.59
CA ILE A 169 -2.26 17.40 -13.99
C ILE A 169 -1.63 17.04 -15.35
N ASN A 170 -1.67 17.97 -16.31
CA ASN A 170 -1.09 17.78 -17.64
C ASN A 170 0.45 17.82 -17.69
N GLN A 171 1.10 18.20 -16.59
CA GLN A 171 2.56 18.27 -16.46
C GLN A 171 3.10 17.20 -15.50
N ARG A 172 2.25 16.38 -14.89
CA ARG A 172 2.66 15.34 -13.97
C ARG A 172 3.36 14.20 -14.70
N ILE A 173 4.49 13.77 -14.14
CA ILE A 173 5.20 12.57 -14.61
C ILE A 173 4.41 11.33 -14.21
N ARG A 174 4.21 10.41 -15.14
CA ARG A 174 3.63 9.11 -14.81
C ARG A 174 4.66 8.29 -14.03
N TRP A 175 4.27 7.84 -12.85
CA TRP A 175 5.14 7.02 -11.99
C TRP A 175 5.35 5.60 -12.53
N ASN A 176 4.40 5.09 -13.31
CA ASN A 176 4.52 3.82 -14.00
C ASN A 176 4.51 4.04 -15.52
N PRO A 177 5.60 3.69 -16.22
CA PRO A 177 5.67 3.85 -17.67
C PRO A 177 4.88 2.76 -18.43
N ARG A 178 4.54 1.64 -17.77
CA ARG A 178 3.78 0.55 -18.40
C ARG A 178 2.32 0.93 -18.59
N THR A 179 1.75 0.58 -19.73
CA THR A 179 0.30 0.67 -19.95
C THR A 179 -0.43 -0.35 -19.08
N ARG A 180 -1.73 -0.14 -18.85
CA ARG A 180 -2.58 -1.09 -18.12
C ARG A 180 -2.54 -2.48 -18.76
N ASP A 181 -2.67 -2.55 -20.07
CA ASP A 181 -2.67 -3.83 -20.80
C ASP A 181 -1.33 -4.56 -20.65
N LYS A 182 -0.22 -3.83 -20.68
CA LYS A 182 1.11 -4.38 -20.44
C LYS A 182 1.24 -4.92 -19.02
N VAL A 183 0.77 -4.21 -18.01
CA VAL A 183 0.76 -4.68 -16.60
C VAL A 183 -0.03 -5.98 -16.48
N ILE A 184 -1.23 -6.04 -17.08
CA ILE A 184 -2.09 -7.23 -17.03
C ILE A 184 -1.42 -8.40 -17.74
N SER A 185 -0.89 -8.18 -18.95
CA SER A 185 -0.25 -9.26 -19.73
C SER A 185 1.01 -9.81 -19.06
N ASP A 186 1.85 -8.94 -18.47
CA ASP A 186 3.05 -9.36 -17.74
C ASP A 186 2.68 -10.21 -16.53
N LEU A 187 1.70 -9.72 -15.73
CA LEU A 187 1.24 -10.44 -14.56
C LEU A 187 0.63 -11.81 -14.92
N GLN A 188 -0.20 -11.87 -15.98
CA GLN A 188 -0.79 -13.13 -16.44
C GLN A 188 0.26 -14.12 -16.92
N ALA A 189 1.31 -13.65 -17.57
CA ALA A 189 2.43 -14.49 -17.99
C ALA A 189 3.19 -15.05 -16.78
N GLU A 190 3.35 -14.25 -15.74
CA GLU A 190 4.13 -14.60 -14.55
C GLU A 190 3.38 -15.55 -13.60
N ILE A 191 2.13 -15.25 -13.26
CA ILE A 191 1.36 -16.03 -12.26
C ILE A 191 0.37 -17.02 -12.90
N GLY A 192 0.30 -17.09 -14.21
CA GLY A 192 -0.61 -17.95 -14.96
C GLY A 192 -2.09 -17.53 -14.90
N PRO A 193 -2.94 -18.14 -15.74
CA PRO A 193 -4.38 -17.98 -15.64
C PRO A 193 -4.90 -18.58 -14.32
N ARG A 194 -6.12 -18.17 -13.96
CA ARG A 194 -6.79 -18.65 -12.74
C ARG A 194 -7.21 -20.11 -12.90
#